data_f003632f3c2e6c86fce51b497abab8a4
#
_entry.id   f003632f3c2e6c86fce51b497abab8a4
#
_cell.length_a   1.000
_cell.length_b   1.000
_cell.length_c   1.000
_cell.angle_alpha   90.00
_cell.angle_beta   90.00
_cell.angle_gamma   90.00
#
_symmetry.space_group_name_H-M   'P 1'
#
loop_
_entity.id
_entity.type
_entity.pdbx_description
1 polymer ?
#
loop_
_entity_poly.entity_id
_entity_poly.type
_entity_poly.pdbx_seq_one_letter_code
_entity_poly.pdbx_strand_id
1 'polypeptide(L)'
;MVIIQPVARLGITPNMLTGVGLLLSLLTAFVLAQGFLFAGGWLVLFAGIFDMFDGAMARVRNAATTFGAFLDSTLDRYSESIILFGLLWYAIQHPGLQDPIWPAPHEQTWMMVFIFIAVVGSLMVSYTKARAEGLGFECKTGLLARPERVIILAIGLLTNTVIYALALLAIFSNVTAVERIIAVWRMTRQFAKEQTHEAHTPHGTPSEQDSSTNNRQLPTEVETNEAKESDVRPVPTSVPPFSGGGIQSEETA
;
A
#
# COMPACT_ATOMS: atom_id res chain seq x y z
N MET A 1 -6.79 11.05 21.41
CA MET A 1 -5.56 11.75 21.88
C MET A 1 -5.11 11.35 23.27
N VAL A 2 -5.98 10.87 24.18
CA VAL A 2 -5.65 10.60 25.59
C VAL A 2 -4.72 9.38 25.79
N ILE A 3 -4.75 8.37 24.92
CA ILE A 3 -3.98 7.12 25.08
C ILE A 3 -2.57 7.20 24.47
N ILE A 4 -2.36 8.07 23.49
CA ILE A 4 -1.10 8.14 22.73
C ILE A 4 0.01 8.86 23.50
N GLN A 5 -0.32 9.81 24.36
CA GLN A 5 0.65 10.58 25.14
C GLN A 5 1.46 9.77 26.18
N PRO A 6 0.87 8.84 26.96
CA PRO A 6 1.65 8.08 27.94
C PRO A 6 2.63 7.09 27.29
N VAL A 7 2.24 6.45 26.19
CA VAL A 7 3.12 5.51 25.43
C VAL A 7 4.29 6.27 24.79
N ALA A 8 4.04 7.52 24.40
CA ALA A 8 5.05 8.42 23.87
C ALA A 8 6.17 8.75 24.88
N ARG A 9 5.90 8.72 26.18
CA ARG A 9 6.90 9.00 27.24
C ARG A 9 7.81 7.82 27.56
N LEU A 10 7.43 6.60 27.17
CA LEU A 10 8.19 5.37 27.41
C LEU A 10 9.39 5.15 26.47
N GLY A 11 9.73 6.10 25.60
CA GLY A 11 10.89 5.97 24.70
C GLY A 11 10.73 4.93 23.58
N ILE A 12 9.52 4.38 23.39
CA ILE A 12 9.23 3.38 22.35
C ILE A 12 9.32 4.05 20.98
N THR A 13 10.19 3.54 20.11
CA THR A 13 10.32 4.02 18.74
C THR A 13 9.25 3.39 17.85
N PRO A 14 8.79 4.05 16.76
CA PRO A 14 7.84 3.46 15.82
C PRO A 14 8.32 2.10 15.27
N ASN A 15 9.60 1.96 14.96
CA ASN A 15 10.18 0.71 14.46
C ASN A 15 10.09 -0.46 15.46
N MET A 16 10.18 -0.18 16.76
CA MET A 16 9.96 -1.20 17.79
C MET A 16 8.51 -1.68 17.80
N LEU A 17 7.58 -0.75 17.58
CA LEU A 17 6.15 -1.07 17.55
C LEU A 17 5.81 -1.97 16.36
N THR A 18 6.35 -1.65 15.17
CA THR A 18 6.21 -2.49 13.96
C THR A 18 6.83 -3.89 14.19
N GLY A 19 7.97 -3.99 14.89
CA GLY A 19 8.57 -5.27 15.29
C GLY A 19 7.67 -6.08 16.22
N VAL A 20 7.03 -5.44 17.20
CA VAL A 20 6.05 -6.07 18.10
C VAL A 20 4.82 -6.55 17.32
N GLY A 21 4.33 -5.78 16.33
CA GLY A 21 3.26 -6.18 15.42
C GLY A 21 3.58 -7.47 14.66
N LEU A 22 4.81 -7.60 14.17
CA LEU A 22 5.28 -8.83 13.51
C LEU A 22 5.30 -10.02 14.49
N LEU A 23 5.82 -9.84 15.70
CA LEU A 23 5.83 -10.90 16.73
C LEU A 23 4.41 -11.33 17.09
N LEU A 24 3.47 -10.39 17.18
CA LEU A 24 2.06 -10.69 17.42
C LEU A 24 1.46 -11.49 16.26
N SER A 25 1.83 -11.19 15.02
CA SER A 25 1.39 -11.94 13.84
C SER A 25 1.97 -13.36 13.82
N LEU A 26 3.21 -13.56 14.25
CA LEU A 26 3.81 -14.89 14.44
C LEU A 26 3.08 -15.70 15.51
N LEU A 27 2.77 -15.07 16.64
CA LEU A 27 1.97 -15.72 17.70
C LEU A 27 0.58 -16.10 17.20
N THR A 28 -0.06 -15.20 16.46
CA THR A 28 -1.38 -15.45 15.86
C THR A 28 -1.32 -16.64 14.89
N ALA A 29 -0.33 -16.68 14.01
CA ALA A 29 -0.13 -17.79 13.07
C ALA A 29 0.10 -19.12 13.81
N PHE A 30 0.88 -19.12 14.89
CA PHE A 30 1.11 -20.30 15.70
C PHE A 30 -0.20 -20.80 16.35
N VAL A 31 -0.99 -19.91 16.94
CA VAL A 31 -2.28 -20.25 17.58
C VAL A 31 -3.26 -20.83 16.55
N LEU A 32 -3.32 -20.23 15.36
CA LEU A 32 -4.13 -20.72 14.23
C LEU A 32 -3.66 -22.10 13.76
N ALA A 33 -2.35 -22.31 13.64
CA ALA A 33 -1.76 -23.58 13.23
C ALA A 33 -2.11 -24.72 14.19
N GLN A 34 -2.29 -24.42 15.49
CA GLN A 34 -2.74 -25.39 16.51
C GLN A 34 -4.26 -25.65 16.46
N GLY A 35 -5.01 -25.00 15.59
CA GLY A 35 -6.46 -25.17 15.45
C GLY A 35 -7.31 -24.30 16.38
N PHE A 36 -6.73 -23.41 17.16
CA PHE A 36 -7.48 -22.49 18.01
C PHE A 36 -8.02 -21.28 17.20
N LEU A 37 -8.94 -21.57 16.27
CA LEU A 37 -9.45 -20.56 15.30
C LEU A 37 -10.09 -19.36 15.99
N PHE A 38 -10.94 -19.60 17.00
CA PHE A 38 -11.60 -18.55 17.76
C PHE A 38 -10.62 -17.63 18.49
N ALA A 39 -9.64 -18.19 19.18
CA ALA A 39 -8.58 -17.41 19.85
C ALA A 39 -7.72 -16.66 18.82
N GLY A 40 -7.40 -17.31 17.71
CA GLY A 40 -6.71 -16.70 16.57
C GLY A 40 -7.47 -15.49 16.00
N GLY A 41 -8.80 -15.58 15.90
CA GLY A 41 -9.67 -14.47 15.45
C GLY A 41 -9.55 -13.22 16.33
N TRP A 42 -9.54 -13.40 17.66
CA TRP A 42 -9.30 -12.30 18.60
C TRP A 42 -7.87 -11.72 18.47
N LEU A 43 -6.87 -12.58 18.29
CA LEU A 43 -5.50 -12.15 18.08
C LEU A 43 -5.33 -11.38 16.77
N VAL A 44 -6.00 -11.78 15.68
CA VAL A 44 -6.04 -11.05 14.40
C VAL A 44 -6.62 -9.66 14.59
N LEU A 45 -7.74 -9.53 15.31
CA LEU A 45 -8.34 -8.21 15.62
C LEU A 45 -7.40 -7.35 16.45
N PHE A 46 -6.82 -7.93 17.49
CA PHE A 46 -5.90 -7.22 18.36
C PHE A 46 -4.65 -6.75 17.60
N ALA A 47 -4.06 -7.61 16.77
CA ALA A 47 -2.94 -7.26 15.91
C ALA A 47 -3.28 -6.13 14.95
N GLY A 48 -4.47 -6.18 14.32
CA GLY A 48 -4.95 -5.14 13.41
C GLY A 48 -5.18 -3.79 14.10
N ILE A 49 -5.76 -3.79 15.31
CA ILE A 49 -5.93 -2.58 16.11
C ILE A 49 -4.56 -2.01 16.49
N PHE A 50 -3.63 -2.86 16.92
CA PHE A 50 -2.28 -2.46 17.29
C PHE A 50 -1.53 -1.78 16.14
N ASP A 51 -1.63 -2.33 14.94
CA ASP A 51 -1.08 -1.79 13.70
C ASP A 51 -1.68 -0.40 13.33
N MET A 52 -2.98 -0.20 13.57
CA MET A 52 -3.59 1.14 13.39
C MET A 52 -3.06 2.17 14.38
N PHE A 53 -2.70 1.74 15.61
CA PHE A 53 -2.16 2.63 16.64
C PHE A 53 -0.73 3.07 16.32
N ASP A 54 0.13 2.20 15.79
CA ASP A 54 1.53 2.56 15.49
C ASP A 54 1.61 3.58 14.35
N GLY A 55 0.83 3.40 13.29
CA GLY A 55 0.70 4.36 12.20
C GLY A 55 0.15 5.73 12.65
N ALA A 56 -0.79 5.74 13.61
CA ALA A 56 -1.30 6.99 14.19
C ALA A 56 -0.23 7.68 15.05
N MET A 57 0.54 6.91 15.81
CA MET A 57 1.58 7.42 16.71
C MET A 57 2.78 8.00 15.94
N ALA A 58 3.19 7.38 14.83
CA ALA A 58 4.24 7.88 13.97
C ALA A 58 3.88 9.26 13.38
N ARG A 59 2.63 9.47 13.00
CA ARG A 59 2.12 10.75 12.49
C ARG A 59 2.10 11.85 13.54
N VAL A 60 1.70 11.55 14.77
CA VAL A 60 1.61 12.54 15.87
C VAL A 60 2.98 13.03 16.34
N ARG A 61 4.01 12.18 16.25
CA ARG A 61 5.37 12.49 16.71
C ARG A 61 6.24 13.24 15.72
N ASN A 62 5.82 13.46 14.48
CA ASN A 62 6.69 13.89 13.37
C ASN A 62 7.99 13.03 13.26
N ALA A 63 7.95 11.80 13.76
CA ALA A 63 9.07 10.87 13.80
C ALA A 63 9.04 9.87 12.63
N ALA A 64 8.22 10.15 11.61
CA ALA A 64 8.14 9.32 10.43
C ALA A 64 9.44 9.46 9.61
N THR A 65 10.31 8.46 9.69
CA THR A 65 11.47 8.36 8.81
C THR A 65 11.10 7.63 7.53
N THR A 66 11.75 7.96 6.42
CA THR A 66 11.54 7.27 5.14
C THR A 66 11.80 5.76 5.27
N PHE A 67 12.84 5.38 6.00
CA PHE A 67 13.13 3.97 6.28
C PHE A 67 12.07 3.32 7.17
N GLY A 68 11.55 4.03 8.18
CA GLY A 68 10.48 3.53 9.04
C GLY A 68 9.20 3.23 8.24
N ALA A 69 8.81 4.13 7.34
CA ALA A 69 7.65 3.91 6.47
C ALA A 69 7.85 2.75 5.48
N PHE A 70 9.07 2.57 4.96
CA PHE A 70 9.43 1.41 4.14
C PHE A 70 9.35 0.12 4.95
N LEU A 71 9.97 0.09 6.13
CA LEU A 71 9.99 -1.09 7.01
C LEU A 71 8.58 -1.49 7.43
N ASP A 72 7.77 -0.55 7.91
CA ASP A 72 6.38 -0.74 8.27
C ASP A 72 5.59 -1.36 7.11
N SER A 73 5.65 -0.71 5.95
CA SER A 73 4.97 -1.22 4.76
C SER A 73 5.41 -2.63 4.36
N THR A 74 6.67 -3.00 4.58
CA THR A 74 7.21 -4.32 4.24
C THR A 74 6.77 -5.37 5.27
N LEU A 75 6.92 -5.07 6.57
CA LEU A 75 6.54 -5.98 7.66
C LEU A 75 5.03 -6.26 7.67
N ASP A 76 4.23 -5.31 7.25
CA ASP A 76 2.80 -5.48 7.02
C ASP A 76 2.45 -6.64 6.08
N ARG A 77 3.19 -6.77 4.98
CA ARG A 77 2.97 -7.86 3.99
C ARG A 77 3.43 -9.19 4.56
N TYR A 78 4.53 -9.19 5.29
CA TYR A 78 4.98 -10.38 6.00
C TYR A 78 3.96 -10.82 7.06
N SER A 79 3.44 -9.90 7.87
CA SER A 79 2.45 -10.19 8.91
C SER A 79 1.19 -10.84 8.34
N GLU A 80 0.63 -10.28 7.26
CA GLU A 80 -0.54 -10.85 6.59
C GLU A 80 -0.24 -12.25 6.02
N SER A 81 0.90 -12.42 5.36
CA SER A 81 1.32 -13.70 4.79
C SER A 81 1.58 -14.76 5.87
N ILE A 82 2.14 -14.38 7.01
CA ILE A 82 2.41 -15.27 8.15
C ILE A 82 1.10 -15.76 8.77
N ILE A 83 0.11 -14.88 8.96
CA ILE A 83 -1.20 -15.27 9.48
C ILE A 83 -1.88 -16.28 8.53
N LEU A 84 -1.88 -16.01 7.22
CA LEU A 84 -2.42 -16.92 6.21
C LEU A 84 -1.63 -18.24 6.14
N PHE A 85 -0.32 -18.21 6.37
CA PHE A 85 0.50 -19.42 6.49
C PHE A 85 0.10 -20.28 7.71
N GLY A 86 -0.24 -19.65 8.84
CA GLY A 86 -0.78 -20.36 10.01
C GLY A 86 -2.07 -21.12 9.67
N LEU A 87 -2.97 -20.50 8.90
CA LEU A 87 -4.19 -21.15 8.40
C LEU A 87 -3.90 -22.25 7.37
N LEU A 88 -2.90 -22.05 6.52
CA LEU A 88 -2.45 -23.09 5.58
C LEU A 88 -1.95 -24.31 6.33
N TRP A 89 -1.14 -24.09 7.37
CA TRP A 89 -0.64 -25.17 8.22
C TRP A 89 -1.77 -25.91 8.94
N TYR A 90 -2.74 -25.18 9.45
CA TYR A 90 -3.97 -25.75 10.02
C TYR A 90 -4.70 -26.65 9.01
N ALA A 91 -4.92 -26.15 7.78
CA ALA A 91 -5.58 -26.93 6.74
C ALA A 91 -4.82 -28.22 6.40
N ILE A 92 -3.48 -28.18 6.34
CA ILE A 92 -2.64 -29.35 6.06
C ILE A 92 -2.79 -30.41 7.16
N GLN A 93 -2.88 -30.00 8.42
CA GLN A 93 -2.96 -30.93 9.54
C GLN A 93 -4.35 -31.54 9.76
N HIS A 94 -5.40 -30.98 9.13
CA HIS A 94 -6.78 -31.43 9.34
C HIS A 94 -7.41 -31.91 8.01
N PRO A 95 -7.00 -33.10 7.51
CA PRO A 95 -7.45 -33.60 6.20
C PRO A 95 -8.94 -33.99 6.13
N GLY A 96 -9.66 -33.94 7.25
CA GLY A 96 -11.08 -34.28 7.34
C GLY A 96 -11.98 -33.07 7.58
N LEU A 97 -11.49 -31.85 7.34
CA LEU A 97 -12.30 -30.64 7.46
C LEU A 97 -13.52 -30.71 6.54
N GLN A 98 -14.70 -30.65 7.16
CA GLN A 98 -15.99 -30.52 6.45
C GLN A 98 -16.85 -29.54 7.23
N ASP A 99 -17.06 -28.36 6.67
CA ASP A 99 -18.05 -27.42 7.15
C ASP A 99 -19.43 -27.87 6.63
N PRO A 100 -20.43 -28.06 7.50
CA PRO A 100 -21.79 -28.49 7.09
C PRO A 100 -22.44 -27.56 6.06
N ILE A 101 -21.98 -26.33 5.96
CA ILE A 101 -22.54 -25.29 5.08
C ILE A 101 -21.79 -25.25 3.74
N TRP A 102 -20.54 -25.76 3.66
CA TRP A 102 -19.76 -25.73 2.44
C TRP A 102 -20.24 -26.79 1.42
N PRO A 103 -20.70 -26.36 0.22
CA PRO A 103 -21.38 -27.28 -0.70
C PRO A 103 -20.44 -28.18 -1.51
N ALA A 104 -19.13 -27.86 -1.54
CA ALA A 104 -18.19 -28.58 -2.37
C ALA A 104 -17.43 -29.66 -1.58
N PRO A 105 -17.14 -30.82 -2.19
CA PRO A 105 -16.25 -31.82 -1.59
C PRO A 105 -14.82 -31.29 -1.51
N HIS A 106 -14.01 -31.87 -0.61
CA HIS A 106 -12.60 -31.52 -0.47
C HIS A 106 -12.37 -30.08 0.05
N GLU A 107 -13.08 -29.68 1.08
CA GLU A 107 -12.98 -28.35 1.70
C GLU A 107 -11.53 -27.94 1.99
N GLN A 108 -10.71 -28.85 2.51
CA GLN A 108 -9.29 -28.63 2.74
C GLN A 108 -8.56 -28.12 1.49
N THR A 109 -8.82 -28.74 0.33
CA THR A 109 -8.17 -28.33 -0.92
C THR A 109 -8.62 -26.92 -1.33
N TRP A 110 -9.90 -26.61 -1.22
CA TRP A 110 -10.43 -25.28 -1.50
C TRP A 110 -9.86 -24.23 -0.56
N MET A 111 -9.72 -24.56 0.73
CA MET A 111 -9.12 -23.67 1.70
C MET A 111 -7.67 -23.32 1.32
N MET A 112 -6.84 -24.31 0.94
CA MET A 112 -5.47 -24.07 0.48
C MET A 112 -5.42 -23.21 -0.79
N VAL A 113 -6.31 -23.48 -1.76
CA VAL A 113 -6.40 -22.70 -3.00
C VAL A 113 -6.79 -21.25 -2.71
N PHE A 114 -7.78 -21.00 -1.85
CA PHE A 114 -8.18 -19.65 -1.49
C PHE A 114 -7.09 -18.91 -0.71
N ILE A 115 -6.36 -19.59 0.17
CA ILE A 115 -5.21 -19.00 0.87
C ILE A 115 -4.16 -18.56 -0.14
N PHE A 116 -3.79 -19.41 -1.08
CA PHE A 116 -2.80 -19.07 -2.10
C PHE A 116 -3.25 -17.86 -2.95
N ILE A 117 -4.49 -17.87 -3.43
CA ILE A 117 -5.05 -16.78 -4.23
C ILE A 117 -5.16 -15.49 -3.41
N ALA A 118 -5.51 -15.56 -2.11
CA ALA A 118 -5.58 -14.42 -1.22
C ALA A 118 -4.20 -13.81 -0.97
N VAL A 119 -3.15 -14.63 -0.73
CA VAL A 119 -1.77 -14.16 -0.57
C VAL A 119 -1.30 -13.44 -1.83
N VAL A 120 -1.47 -14.04 -2.99
CA VAL A 120 -1.08 -13.43 -4.28
C VAL A 120 -1.82 -12.12 -4.49
N GLY A 121 -3.15 -12.11 -4.30
CA GLY A 121 -3.98 -10.92 -4.45
C GLY A 121 -3.55 -9.79 -3.51
N SER A 122 -3.32 -10.10 -2.23
CA SER A 122 -2.86 -9.14 -1.22
C SER A 122 -1.51 -8.50 -1.58
N LEU A 123 -0.55 -9.32 -2.00
CA LEU A 123 0.75 -8.83 -2.46
C LEU A 123 0.62 -7.96 -3.71
N MET A 124 -0.23 -8.38 -4.68
CA MET A 124 -0.45 -7.61 -5.91
C MET A 124 -1.14 -6.28 -5.65
N VAL A 125 -2.10 -6.21 -4.73
CA VAL A 125 -2.70 -4.93 -4.28
C VAL A 125 -1.64 -3.96 -3.76
N SER A 126 -0.71 -4.45 -2.98
CA SER A 126 0.36 -3.63 -2.41
C SER A 126 1.42 -3.25 -3.45
N TYR A 127 1.82 -4.22 -4.29
CA TYR A 127 2.80 -4.02 -5.35
C TYR A 127 2.32 -3.01 -6.39
N THR A 128 1.09 -3.15 -6.88
CA THR A 128 0.54 -2.23 -7.88
C THR A 128 0.48 -0.80 -7.37
N LYS A 129 0.13 -0.60 -6.08
CA LYS A 129 0.15 0.71 -5.45
C LYS A 129 1.56 1.29 -5.38
N ALA A 130 2.50 0.54 -4.81
CA ALA A 130 3.89 0.99 -4.66
C ALA A 130 4.54 1.27 -6.03
N ARG A 131 4.23 0.45 -7.05
CA ARG A 131 4.74 0.66 -8.39
C ARG A 131 4.14 1.89 -9.07
N ALA A 132 2.84 2.14 -8.89
CA ALA A 132 2.18 3.34 -9.40
C ALA A 132 2.78 4.61 -8.77
N GLU A 133 2.93 4.62 -7.44
CA GLU A 133 3.54 5.73 -6.71
C GLU A 133 5.01 5.96 -7.13
N GLY A 134 5.77 4.89 -7.35
CA GLY A 134 7.14 4.96 -7.87
C GLY A 134 7.26 5.45 -9.32
N LEU A 135 6.16 5.47 -10.08
CA LEU A 135 6.06 6.06 -11.41
C LEU A 135 5.46 7.48 -11.40
N GLY A 136 5.18 8.03 -10.20
CA GLY A 136 4.62 9.37 -10.03
C GLY A 136 3.08 9.44 -10.12
N PHE A 137 2.38 8.29 -10.14
CA PHE A 137 0.93 8.26 -10.16
C PHE A 137 0.36 8.04 -8.76
N GLU A 138 -0.48 8.96 -8.27
CA GLU A 138 -1.19 8.75 -7.01
C GLU A 138 -2.32 7.73 -7.17
N CYS A 139 -2.19 6.55 -6.54
CA CYS A 139 -3.19 5.50 -6.57
C CYS A 139 -4.00 5.48 -5.26
N LYS A 140 -5.09 6.25 -5.22
CA LYS A 140 -6.02 6.32 -4.06
C LYS A 140 -7.19 5.32 -4.18
N THR A 141 -7.27 4.58 -5.27
CA THR A 141 -8.36 3.64 -5.55
C THR A 141 -8.09 2.25 -4.96
N GLY A 142 -9.14 1.57 -4.58
CA GLY A 142 -9.13 0.17 -4.13
C GLY A 142 -10.35 -0.13 -3.26
N LEU A 143 -11.10 -1.18 -3.61
CA LEU A 143 -12.34 -1.61 -2.92
C LEU A 143 -12.05 -2.10 -1.50
N LEU A 144 -10.91 -2.78 -1.28
CA LEU A 144 -10.52 -3.33 0.02
C LEU A 144 -9.17 -2.75 0.44
N ALA A 145 -9.24 -1.87 1.45
CA ALA A 145 -8.07 -1.47 2.20
C ALA A 145 -7.64 -2.59 3.17
N ARG A 146 -6.43 -2.49 3.73
CA ARG A 146 -5.89 -3.48 4.66
C ARG A 146 -6.79 -3.76 5.88
N PRO A 147 -7.37 -2.74 6.57
CA PRO A 147 -8.21 -2.98 7.73
C PRO A 147 -9.43 -3.86 7.42
N GLU A 148 -10.04 -3.69 6.25
CA GLU A 148 -11.22 -4.44 5.84
C GLU A 148 -10.90 -5.92 5.66
N ARG A 149 -9.73 -6.26 5.11
CA ARG A 149 -9.26 -7.65 4.98
C ARG A 149 -9.05 -8.31 6.34
N VAL A 150 -8.44 -7.59 7.28
CA VAL A 150 -8.24 -8.06 8.65
C VAL A 150 -9.58 -8.34 9.33
N ILE A 151 -10.56 -7.46 9.16
CA ILE A 151 -11.91 -7.61 9.73
C ILE A 151 -12.63 -8.82 9.11
N ILE A 152 -12.60 -8.98 7.80
CA ILE A 152 -13.22 -10.13 7.11
C ILE A 152 -12.62 -11.44 7.63
N LEU A 153 -11.30 -11.53 7.73
CA LEU A 153 -10.62 -12.72 8.24
C LEU A 153 -10.99 -13.00 9.70
N ALA A 154 -10.98 -11.96 10.54
CA ALA A 154 -11.32 -12.09 11.95
C ALA A 154 -12.77 -12.56 12.15
N ILE A 155 -13.72 -12.01 11.40
CA ILE A 155 -15.13 -12.44 11.45
C ILE A 155 -15.23 -13.92 11.05
N GLY A 156 -14.58 -14.33 9.96
CA GLY A 156 -14.57 -15.74 9.53
C GLY A 156 -14.01 -16.68 10.59
N LEU A 157 -12.95 -16.28 11.29
CA LEU A 157 -12.34 -17.05 12.38
C LEU A 157 -13.26 -17.12 13.62
N LEU A 158 -13.89 -16.01 14.01
CA LEU A 158 -14.76 -15.93 15.18
C LEU A 158 -16.09 -16.66 14.97
N THR A 159 -16.60 -16.68 13.75
CA THR A 159 -17.86 -17.35 13.40
C THR A 159 -17.66 -18.79 12.91
N ASN A 160 -16.42 -19.27 12.87
CA ASN A 160 -16.04 -20.57 12.32
C ASN A 160 -16.45 -20.75 10.83
N THR A 161 -16.48 -19.66 10.08
CA THR A 161 -16.78 -19.63 8.63
C THR A 161 -15.54 -19.25 7.82
N VAL A 162 -14.39 -19.84 8.16
CA VAL A 162 -13.06 -19.45 7.66
C VAL A 162 -12.96 -19.58 6.14
N ILE A 163 -13.52 -20.65 5.57
CA ILE A 163 -13.46 -20.89 4.12
C ILE A 163 -14.16 -19.79 3.32
N TYR A 164 -15.30 -19.27 3.80
CA TYR A 164 -16.01 -18.16 3.15
C TYR A 164 -15.23 -16.85 3.25
N ALA A 165 -14.64 -16.58 4.41
CA ALA A 165 -13.78 -15.41 4.59
C ALA A 165 -12.57 -15.46 3.65
N LEU A 166 -11.93 -16.63 3.50
CA LEU A 166 -10.81 -16.83 2.58
C LEU A 166 -11.24 -16.69 1.12
N ALA A 167 -12.41 -17.21 0.74
CA ALA A 167 -12.96 -17.04 -0.60
C ALA A 167 -13.24 -15.56 -0.92
N LEU A 168 -13.84 -14.81 0.03
CA LEU A 168 -14.04 -13.37 -0.11
C LEU A 168 -12.71 -12.63 -0.25
N LEU A 169 -11.73 -12.93 0.60
CA LEU A 169 -10.41 -12.33 0.52
C LEU A 169 -9.72 -12.64 -0.82
N ALA A 170 -9.79 -13.88 -1.28
CA ALA A 170 -9.23 -14.29 -2.56
C ALA A 170 -9.84 -13.51 -3.73
N ILE A 171 -11.16 -13.37 -3.78
CA ILE A 171 -11.85 -12.66 -4.85
C ILE A 171 -11.57 -11.16 -4.78
N PHE A 172 -11.88 -10.53 -3.65
CA PHE A 172 -11.83 -9.07 -3.53
C PHE A 172 -10.40 -8.50 -3.58
N SER A 173 -9.39 -9.21 -3.06
CA SER A 173 -8.00 -8.75 -3.20
C SER A 173 -7.58 -8.72 -4.66
N ASN A 174 -7.91 -9.74 -5.44
CA ASN A 174 -7.55 -9.77 -6.86
C ASN A 174 -8.37 -8.75 -7.67
N VAL A 175 -9.67 -8.58 -7.39
CA VAL A 175 -10.47 -7.50 -7.99
C VAL A 175 -9.86 -6.13 -7.72
N THR A 176 -9.47 -5.86 -6.47
CA THR A 176 -8.81 -4.60 -6.10
C THR A 176 -7.48 -4.41 -6.83
N ALA A 177 -6.68 -5.47 -7.02
CA ALA A 177 -5.45 -5.39 -7.79
C ALA A 177 -5.71 -5.01 -9.26
N VAL A 178 -6.72 -5.64 -9.87
CA VAL A 178 -7.14 -5.34 -11.25
C VAL A 178 -7.67 -3.91 -11.39
N GLU A 179 -8.50 -3.46 -10.45
CA GLU A 179 -9.00 -2.07 -10.41
C GLU A 179 -7.84 -1.05 -10.39
N ARG A 180 -6.80 -1.31 -9.60
CA ARG A 180 -5.61 -0.44 -9.56
C ARG A 180 -4.86 -0.42 -10.89
N ILE A 181 -4.70 -1.56 -11.54
CA ILE A 181 -4.08 -1.63 -12.87
C ILE A 181 -4.88 -0.79 -13.87
N ILE A 182 -6.20 -0.94 -13.87
CA ILE A 182 -7.09 -0.18 -14.75
C ILE A 182 -7.03 1.32 -14.44
N ALA A 183 -6.98 1.71 -13.17
CA ALA A 183 -6.87 3.11 -12.77
C ALA A 183 -5.57 3.74 -13.28
N VAL A 184 -4.43 3.09 -13.08
CA VAL A 184 -3.13 3.54 -13.60
C VAL A 184 -3.13 3.64 -15.11
N TRP A 185 -3.69 2.64 -15.81
CA TRP A 185 -3.80 2.67 -17.28
C TRP A 185 -4.65 3.85 -17.78
N ARG A 186 -5.75 4.18 -17.10
CA ARG A 186 -6.58 5.36 -17.44
C ARG A 186 -5.81 6.66 -17.22
N MET A 187 -5.11 6.80 -16.09
CA MET A 187 -4.28 7.98 -15.80
C MET A 187 -3.19 8.17 -16.85
N THR A 188 -2.45 7.13 -17.19
CA THR A 188 -1.40 7.20 -18.21
C THR A 188 -1.93 7.62 -19.58
N ARG A 189 -3.13 7.17 -19.96
CA ARG A 189 -3.78 7.62 -21.21
C ARG A 189 -4.20 9.08 -21.20
N GLN A 190 -4.62 9.59 -20.06
CA GLN A 190 -4.96 11.02 -19.91
C GLN A 190 -3.72 11.89 -20.06
N PHE A 191 -2.64 11.57 -19.36
CA PHE A 191 -1.35 12.28 -19.49
C PHE A 191 -0.83 12.29 -20.93
N ALA A 192 -0.91 11.16 -21.65
CA ALA A 192 -0.47 11.11 -23.05
C ALA A 192 -1.31 12.01 -23.97
N LYS A 193 -2.61 12.15 -23.72
CA LYS A 193 -3.48 13.05 -24.49
C LYS A 193 -3.19 14.52 -24.20
N GLU A 194 -2.94 14.88 -22.96
CA GLU A 194 -2.60 16.25 -22.55
C GLU A 194 -1.29 16.70 -23.21
N GLN A 195 -0.25 15.88 -23.18
CA GLN A 195 1.02 16.15 -23.83
C GLN A 195 0.87 16.34 -25.35
N THR A 196 0.01 15.54 -25.99
CA THR A 196 -0.25 15.68 -27.45
C THR A 196 -1.00 16.98 -27.76
N HIS A 197 -1.88 17.42 -26.87
CA HIS A 197 -2.64 18.67 -27.04
C HIS A 197 -1.76 19.90 -26.85
N GLU A 198 -0.86 19.89 -25.86
CA GLU A 198 0.11 20.96 -25.63
C GLU A 198 1.11 21.09 -26.78
N ALA A 199 1.58 19.97 -27.34
CA ALA A 199 2.47 19.96 -28.50
C ALA A 199 1.82 20.49 -29.79
N HIS A 200 0.48 20.51 -29.87
CA HIS A 200 -0.28 20.95 -31.04
C HIS A 200 -0.84 22.38 -30.90
N THR A 201 -0.66 23.04 -29.75
CA THR A 201 -1.02 24.44 -29.57
C THR A 201 0.11 25.29 -30.18
N PRO A 202 -0.08 25.97 -31.34
CA PRO A 202 0.94 26.83 -31.91
C PRO A 202 1.23 27.92 -30.88
N HIS A 203 2.48 28.06 -30.46
CA HIS A 203 2.92 29.28 -29.78
C HIS A 203 2.53 30.45 -30.67
N GLY A 204 1.53 31.19 -30.23
CA GLY A 204 1.20 32.47 -30.87
C GLY A 204 2.47 33.29 -30.96
N THR A 205 2.82 33.64 -32.19
CA THR A 205 3.86 34.63 -32.50
C THR A 205 3.76 35.81 -31.53
N PRO A 206 4.85 36.25 -30.89
CA PRO A 206 4.84 37.50 -30.16
C PRO A 206 4.46 38.59 -31.16
N SER A 207 3.31 39.24 -30.95
CA SER A 207 2.92 40.42 -31.71
C SER A 207 3.94 41.49 -31.39
N GLU A 208 4.77 41.76 -32.36
CA GLU A 208 5.58 42.97 -32.52
C GLU A 208 4.63 44.17 -32.65
N GLN A 209 4.29 44.80 -31.55
CA GLN A 209 3.73 46.16 -31.51
C GLN A 209 3.78 46.67 -30.06
N ASP A 210 4.79 47.45 -29.72
CA ASP A 210 4.73 48.85 -29.38
C ASP A 210 6.10 49.32 -28.87
N SER A 211 6.90 49.80 -29.83
CA SER A 211 7.99 50.72 -29.53
C SER A 211 7.45 52.14 -29.66
N SER A 212 6.93 52.71 -28.60
CA SER A 212 6.90 54.19 -28.49
C SER A 212 6.83 54.62 -27.03
N THR A 213 7.94 55.23 -26.61
CA THR A 213 8.00 56.38 -25.73
C THR A 213 7.18 56.39 -24.43
N ASN A 214 7.81 56.19 -23.28
CA ASN A 214 7.83 57.30 -22.34
C ASN A 214 8.88 57.15 -21.25
N ASN A 215 9.74 58.17 -21.25
CA ASN A 215 10.72 58.52 -20.26
C ASN A 215 10.01 59.11 -19.02
N ARG A 216 10.12 58.48 -17.83
CA ARG A 216 9.98 59.20 -16.54
C ARG A 216 10.53 58.39 -15.35
N GLN A 217 11.66 58.90 -14.87
CA GLN A 217 12.02 59.08 -13.45
C GLN A 217 11.86 57.93 -12.44
N LEU A 218 13.01 57.50 -11.91
CA LEU A 218 13.19 56.89 -10.60
C LEU A 218 12.64 57.79 -9.47
N PRO A 219 12.18 57.17 -8.39
CA PRO A 219 12.77 57.47 -7.09
C PRO A 219 13.25 56.19 -6.37
N THR A 220 14.42 56.34 -5.81
CA THR A 220 15.02 55.59 -4.69
C THR A 220 14.09 55.58 -3.52
N GLU A 221 13.83 54.39 -2.97
CA GLU A 221 13.84 54.24 -1.52
C GLU A 221 13.92 52.74 -1.13
N VAL A 222 14.78 52.49 -0.20
CA VAL A 222 15.14 51.25 0.44
C VAL A 222 14.07 50.92 1.48
N GLU A 223 13.49 49.71 1.41
CA GLU A 223 12.94 49.12 2.64
C GLU A 223 13.10 47.60 2.60
N THR A 224 13.93 47.15 3.48
CA THR A 224 14.18 45.79 3.91
C THR A 224 12.91 45.17 4.49
N ASN A 225 12.45 44.04 3.98
CA ASN A 225 11.57 43.18 4.74
C ASN A 225 11.93 41.72 4.49
N GLU A 226 12.57 41.14 5.50
CA GLU A 226 12.79 39.72 5.63
C GLU A 226 11.45 38.98 5.72
N ALA A 227 11.16 38.11 4.79
CA ALA A 227 10.08 37.15 4.90
C ALA A 227 10.53 35.80 4.32
N LYS A 228 10.94 34.95 5.21
CA LYS A 228 10.71 33.49 5.29
C LYS A 228 10.50 32.79 3.95
N GLU A 229 11.60 32.36 3.38
CA GLU A 229 11.66 31.42 2.25
C GLU A 229 11.31 30.02 2.78
N SER A 230 10.13 29.53 2.46
CA SER A 230 9.73 28.14 2.67
C SER A 230 10.40 27.26 1.62
N ASP A 231 11.28 26.39 2.09
CA ASP A 231 12.03 25.37 1.35
C ASP A 231 11.07 24.39 0.63
N VAL A 232 10.65 24.73 -0.59
CA VAL A 232 9.98 23.81 -1.51
C VAL A 232 11.04 23.29 -2.47
N ARG A 233 11.53 22.06 -2.21
CA ARG A 233 12.43 21.37 -3.14
C ARG A 233 11.71 21.12 -4.46
N PRO A 234 12.30 21.47 -5.61
CA PRO A 234 11.70 21.16 -6.91
C PRO A 234 11.72 19.65 -7.16
N VAL A 235 10.59 19.13 -7.59
CA VAL A 235 10.44 17.76 -8.08
C VAL A 235 11.28 17.60 -9.34
N PRO A 236 12.12 16.57 -9.49
CA PRO A 236 12.92 16.37 -10.69
C PRO A 236 12.03 16.04 -11.90
N THR A 237 11.98 16.92 -12.87
CA THR A 237 11.20 16.83 -14.13
C THR A 237 11.95 16.13 -15.26
N SER A 238 12.71 15.07 -15.00
CA SER A 238 13.30 14.28 -16.07
C SER A 238 13.29 12.80 -15.76
N VAL A 239 12.33 12.08 -16.34
CA VAL A 239 12.38 10.62 -16.49
C VAL A 239 13.43 10.34 -17.57
N PRO A 240 14.52 9.60 -17.30
CA PRO A 240 15.48 9.23 -18.35
C PRO A 240 14.80 8.30 -19.38
N PRO A 241 15.12 8.44 -20.67
CA PRO A 241 14.57 7.57 -21.70
C PRO A 241 15.00 6.12 -21.46
N PHE A 242 14.05 5.21 -21.58
CA PHE A 242 14.25 3.77 -21.46
C PHE A 242 15.25 3.33 -22.54
N SER A 243 16.50 3.09 -22.16
CA SER A 243 17.49 2.44 -23.02
C SER A 243 17.10 0.97 -23.15
N GLY A 244 16.49 0.62 -24.26
CA GLY A 244 16.23 -0.76 -24.64
C GLY A 244 17.57 -1.47 -24.83
N GLY A 245 17.95 -2.33 -23.88
CA GLY A 245 19.08 -3.22 -24.02
C GLY A 245 18.83 -4.20 -25.15
N GLY A 246 19.54 -4.02 -26.26
CA GLY A 246 19.58 -4.98 -27.34
C GLY A 246 20.12 -6.32 -26.84
N ILE A 247 19.39 -7.36 -27.06
CA ILE A 247 19.82 -8.75 -26.92
C ILE A 247 20.86 -8.99 -28.01
N GLN A 248 22.15 -9.00 -27.65
CA GLN A 248 23.18 -9.54 -28.54
C GLN A 248 23.11 -11.06 -28.47
N SER A 249 22.75 -11.66 -29.57
CA SER A 249 22.91 -13.07 -29.82
C SER A 249 24.40 -13.39 -29.98
N GLU A 250 25.01 -13.99 -28.97
CA GLU A 250 26.32 -14.64 -29.10
C GLU A 250 26.11 -16.01 -29.71
N GLU A 251 26.41 -16.07 -31.00
CA GLU A 251 26.66 -17.27 -31.78
C GLU A 251 28.10 -17.67 -31.50
N THR A 252 28.34 -18.79 -30.84
CA THR A 252 29.68 -19.41 -30.72
C THR A 252 29.64 -20.82 -31.29
N ALA A 253 30.58 -20.99 -32.21
CA ALA A 253 30.99 -22.21 -32.91
C ALA A 253 31.45 -23.35 -31.98
#